data_1444a75eaa3a311d5ad555a9ce4bdade
#
_entry.id   1444a75eaa3a311d5ad555a9ce4bdade
#
_cell.length_a   1.000
_cell.length_b   1.000
_cell.length_c   1.000
_cell.angle_alpha   90.00
_cell.angle_beta   90.00
_cell.angle_gamma   90.00
#
_symmetry.space_group_name_H-M   'P 1'
#
loop_
_entity.id
_entity.type
_entity.pdbx_description
1 polymer ?
#
loop_
_entity_poly.entity_id
_entity_poly.type
_entity_poly.pdbx_seq_one_letter_code
_entity_poly.pdbx_strand_id
1 'polypeptide(L)'
;MTFPAASVRPARPAALAAVVFSLLLLSGCAAGSPAPAPTTASPAPTGSAVPSAAPTEDPDAGGSAPAQAFDGDCSLVFSTQEVTDLAGWTAADPVQFVSTVPDMALVHQVGGIGCVWSPAEGDEGYLQLTVVPQKKLSDQLEDGTTCFLQSEKTYICAIDLEANGYHLSANFTTANSASYNKANAISERIAEAFTANADARAEAVSPKKPYGAWPLEFTCADLGKKAKVGKALGNNNLRISDGGGDVQVTAAETDLWGGRPFLRCYWADSDADPADSGTIAQLTVAVLGGAAWTQQGIGVLPGAEEVDVEGAERAIIVTDPTGSGSTAAELHVFDGVNWMVLSAEGMDPTQLYPAVPVLIKALDRL
;
A
#
# COMPACT_ATOMS: atom_id res chain seq x y z
N MET A 1 -10.98 39.61 29.43
CA MET A 1 -10.29 38.28 29.53
C MET A 1 -9.00 38.39 28.78
N THR A 2 -7.86 38.44 29.51
CA THR A 2 -6.51 38.68 28.99
C THR A 2 -5.84 37.31 28.81
N PHE A 3 -5.44 36.96 27.59
CA PHE A 3 -4.69 35.74 27.30
C PHE A 3 -3.19 35.96 27.53
N PRO A 4 -2.42 35.04 28.16
CA PRO A 4 -1.01 35.15 28.31
C PRO A 4 -0.28 34.80 27.00
N ALA A 5 0.74 35.60 26.66
CA ALA A 5 1.59 35.38 25.49
C ALA A 5 2.53 34.18 25.70
N ALA A 6 2.53 33.26 24.71
CA ALA A 6 3.45 32.12 24.66
C ALA A 6 4.83 32.58 24.21
N SER A 7 5.85 32.25 25.00
CA SER A 7 7.26 32.53 24.76
C SER A 7 7.80 31.51 23.74
N VAL A 8 8.20 31.96 22.56
CA VAL A 8 8.87 31.16 21.52
C VAL A 8 10.37 31.09 21.86
N ARG A 9 10.87 29.89 22.11
CA ARG A 9 12.33 29.64 22.26
C ARG A 9 12.98 29.44 20.88
N PRO A 10 14.12 30.03 20.58
CA PRO A 10 14.80 29.84 19.31
C PRO A 10 15.46 28.45 19.23
N ALA A 11 15.29 27.77 18.10
CA ALA A 11 15.91 26.50 17.77
C ALA A 11 17.40 26.69 17.46
N ARG A 12 18.25 25.81 17.97
CA ARG A 12 19.68 25.73 17.69
C ARG A 12 19.91 25.08 16.32
N PRO A 13 20.86 25.58 15.50
CA PRO A 13 21.21 24.95 14.24
C PRO A 13 22.00 23.65 14.47
N ALA A 14 21.55 22.56 13.88
CA ALA A 14 22.28 21.29 13.79
C ALA A 14 23.29 21.38 12.63
N ALA A 15 24.56 21.01 12.93
CA ALA A 15 25.65 21.00 11.96
C ALA A 15 25.49 19.83 10.97
N LEU A 16 25.49 20.16 9.67
CA LEU A 16 25.55 19.20 8.56
C LEU A 16 26.97 18.62 8.45
N ALA A 17 27.09 17.31 8.65
CA ALA A 17 28.31 16.57 8.32
C ALA A 17 28.21 16.07 6.87
N ALA A 18 29.06 16.61 5.99
CA ALA A 18 29.20 16.16 4.62
C ALA A 18 29.99 14.83 4.57
N VAL A 19 29.39 13.76 4.08
CA VAL A 19 30.08 12.50 3.76
C VAL A 19 30.42 12.50 2.27
N VAL A 20 31.73 12.57 1.98
CA VAL A 20 32.29 12.44 0.64
C VAL A 20 32.40 10.96 0.31
N PHE A 21 31.69 10.47 -0.68
CA PHE A 21 31.81 9.13 -1.21
C PHE A 21 32.81 9.13 -2.37
N SER A 22 33.94 8.41 -2.18
CA SER A 22 34.98 8.19 -3.20
C SER A 22 34.60 7.04 -4.10
N LEU A 23 34.41 7.29 -5.41
CA LEU A 23 34.30 6.28 -6.44
C LEU A 23 35.67 5.69 -6.77
N LEU A 24 35.82 4.39 -6.55
CA LEU A 24 36.94 3.60 -7.09
C LEU A 24 36.46 2.83 -8.34
N LEU A 25 36.95 3.26 -9.49
CA LEU A 25 36.87 2.56 -10.77
C LEU A 25 37.90 1.44 -10.81
N LEU A 26 37.47 0.19 -10.89
CA LEU A 26 38.31 -0.96 -11.18
C LEU A 26 37.96 -1.51 -12.56
N SER A 27 38.83 -1.21 -13.52
CA SER A 27 38.88 -1.79 -14.86
C SER A 27 39.54 -3.19 -14.78
N GLY A 28 38.85 -4.26 -15.12
CA GLY A 28 39.36 -5.60 -15.22
C GLY A 28 39.23 -6.17 -16.64
N CYS A 29 40.36 -6.34 -17.32
CA CYS A 29 40.45 -7.05 -18.61
C CYS A 29 40.14 -8.53 -18.47
N ALA A 30 39.25 -9.07 -19.30
CA ALA A 30 39.00 -10.48 -19.44
C ALA A 30 39.89 -11.11 -20.52
N ALA A 31 40.74 -12.08 -20.15
CA ALA A 31 41.47 -12.94 -21.06
C ALA A 31 40.61 -14.19 -21.38
N GLY A 32 40.63 -14.61 -22.66
CA GLY A 32 39.81 -15.70 -23.17
C GLY A 32 40.23 -17.07 -22.65
N SER A 33 39.26 -17.95 -22.47
CA SER A 33 39.47 -19.39 -22.20
C SER A 33 39.13 -20.24 -23.43
N PRO A 34 39.90 -21.35 -23.70
CA PRO A 34 39.71 -22.22 -24.84
C PRO A 34 38.50 -23.18 -24.63
N ALA A 35 37.91 -23.60 -25.74
CA ALA A 35 36.76 -24.50 -25.78
C ALA A 35 37.12 -25.93 -25.31
N PRO A 36 36.23 -26.61 -24.57
CA PRO A 36 36.42 -28.04 -24.25
C PRO A 36 35.95 -28.97 -25.38
N ALA A 37 36.69 -30.09 -25.51
CA ALA A 37 36.43 -31.15 -26.45
C ALA A 37 35.17 -31.97 -26.14
N PRO A 38 34.59 -32.68 -27.13
CA PRO A 38 33.35 -33.43 -26.94
C PRO A 38 33.58 -34.71 -26.15
N THR A 39 32.86 -34.87 -25.04
CA THR A 39 32.85 -36.10 -24.25
C THR A 39 31.68 -36.99 -24.69
N THR A 40 31.98 -38.24 -25.00
CA THR A 40 31.08 -39.33 -25.35
C THR A 40 30.02 -39.60 -24.29
N ALA A 41 28.77 -39.69 -24.71
CA ALA A 41 27.61 -40.00 -23.88
C ALA A 41 27.65 -41.46 -23.36
N SER A 42 27.46 -41.60 -22.05
CA SER A 42 27.14 -42.85 -21.39
C SER A 42 25.61 -42.99 -21.22
N PRO A 43 25.01 -44.17 -21.40
CA PRO A 43 23.56 -44.30 -21.36
C PRO A 43 23.02 -44.14 -19.93
N ALA A 44 21.96 -43.32 -19.81
CA ALA A 44 21.25 -43.07 -18.57
C ALA A 44 20.40 -44.28 -18.15
N PRO A 45 20.27 -44.56 -16.84
CA PRO A 45 19.26 -45.51 -16.35
C PRO A 45 17.86 -44.90 -16.43
N THR A 46 16.97 -45.63 -17.08
CA THR A 46 15.54 -45.38 -17.11
C THR A 46 14.91 -45.62 -15.71
N GLY A 47 14.89 -44.59 -14.90
CA GLY A 47 14.05 -44.52 -13.71
C GLY A 47 12.77 -43.76 -14.06
N SER A 48 11.65 -44.48 -14.17
CA SER A 48 10.30 -43.84 -14.24
C SER A 48 10.03 -43.11 -12.93
N ALA A 49 10.29 -41.80 -12.91
CA ALA A 49 9.77 -40.93 -11.91
C ALA A 49 8.28 -40.72 -12.24
N VAL A 50 7.41 -41.24 -11.40
CA VAL A 50 6.01 -40.84 -11.34
C VAL A 50 6.00 -39.33 -11.09
N PRO A 51 5.42 -38.51 -11.98
CA PRO A 51 5.28 -37.10 -11.69
C PRO A 51 4.39 -36.99 -10.44
N SER A 52 4.96 -36.50 -9.35
CA SER A 52 4.17 -36.01 -8.23
C SER A 52 3.29 -34.91 -8.82
N ALA A 53 1.98 -35.16 -8.84
CA ALA A 53 1.01 -34.14 -9.24
C ALA A 53 1.26 -32.94 -8.33
N ALA A 54 1.68 -31.83 -8.91
CA ALA A 54 1.64 -30.55 -8.22
C ALA A 54 0.21 -30.39 -7.67
N PRO A 55 0.04 -29.89 -6.44
CA PRO A 55 -1.30 -29.60 -5.94
C PRO A 55 -1.98 -28.72 -6.97
N THR A 56 -3.14 -29.18 -7.45
CA THR A 56 -4.00 -28.38 -8.31
C THR A 56 -4.51 -27.28 -7.41
N GLU A 57 -3.85 -26.13 -7.44
CA GLU A 57 -4.37 -24.93 -6.78
C GLU A 57 -5.75 -24.69 -7.34
N ASP A 58 -6.75 -24.66 -6.46
CA ASP A 58 -8.09 -24.25 -6.82
C ASP A 58 -8.01 -22.75 -7.16
N PRO A 59 -8.15 -22.34 -8.43
CA PRO A 59 -8.02 -20.94 -8.81
C PRO A 59 -9.10 -20.04 -8.18
N ASP A 60 -10.11 -20.64 -7.54
CA ASP A 60 -11.20 -19.93 -6.88
C ASP A 60 -11.06 -19.84 -5.34
N ALA A 61 -9.99 -20.37 -4.74
CA ALA A 61 -9.84 -20.39 -3.29
C ALA A 61 -9.86 -18.99 -2.64
N GLY A 62 -9.50 -17.92 -3.36
CA GLY A 62 -9.55 -16.53 -2.87
C GLY A 62 -10.68 -15.68 -3.43
N GLY A 63 -11.52 -16.22 -4.33
CA GLY A 63 -12.46 -15.42 -5.11
C GLY A 63 -11.79 -14.61 -6.22
N SER A 64 -12.61 -14.06 -7.14
CA SER A 64 -12.12 -13.16 -8.19
C SER A 64 -12.01 -11.72 -7.68
N ALA A 65 -11.03 -10.97 -8.20
CA ALA A 65 -10.91 -9.54 -7.95
C ALA A 65 -12.23 -8.82 -8.32
N PRO A 66 -12.66 -7.83 -7.53
CA PRO A 66 -13.85 -7.03 -7.87
C PRO A 66 -13.68 -6.29 -9.18
N ALA A 67 -14.78 -6.06 -9.91
CA ALA A 67 -14.78 -5.14 -11.04
C ALA A 67 -14.41 -3.73 -10.54
N GLN A 68 -13.54 -3.05 -11.28
CA GLN A 68 -12.99 -1.74 -10.92
C GLN A 68 -13.50 -0.65 -11.87
N ALA A 69 -13.52 0.59 -11.40
CA ALA A 69 -13.71 1.76 -12.22
C ALA A 69 -12.72 1.78 -13.40
N PHE A 70 -13.12 2.29 -14.54
CA PHE A 70 -12.28 2.37 -15.74
C PHE A 70 -11.63 1.02 -16.13
N ASP A 71 -12.35 -0.10 -15.93
CA ASP A 71 -11.86 -1.46 -16.18
C ASP A 71 -10.53 -1.80 -15.49
N GLY A 72 -10.16 -1.06 -14.45
CA GLY A 72 -8.87 -1.18 -13.77
C GLY A 72 -7.69 -0.64 -14.59
N ASP A 73 -7.92 0.18 -15.59
CA ASP A 73 -6.89 0.74 -16.45
C ASP A 73 -6.70 2.24 -16.20
N CYS A 74 -5.56 2.61 -15.61
CA CYS A 74 -5.20 3.98 -15.33
C CYS A 74 -5.14 4.86 -16.60
N SER A 75 -4.83 4.29 -17.77
CA SER A 75 -4.79 5.02 -19.02
C SER A 75 -6.17 5.46 -19.50
N LEU A 76 -7.23 4.85 -19.01
CA LEU A 76 -8.62 5.27 -19.24
C LEU A 76 -9.03 6.43 -18.32
N VAL A 77 -8.39 6.58 -17.15
CA VAL A 77 -8.57 7.77 -16.28
C VAL A 77 -7.89 8.97 -16.93
N PHE A 78 -6.57 8.85 -17.15
CA PHE A 78 -5.78 9.80 -17.93
C PHE A 78 -4.71 9.05 -18.71
N SER A 79 -4.64 9.30 -20.03
CA SER A 79 -3.50 8.85 -20.82
C SER A 79 -2.22 9.58 -20.41
N THR A 80 -1.06 8.96 -20.67
CA THR A 80 0.27 9.56 -20.46
C THR A 80 0.40 10.93 -21.14
N GLN A 81 -0.18 11.08 -22.32
CA GLN A 81 -0.17 12.35 -23.06
C GLN A 81 -1.04 13.41 -22.39
N GLU A 82 -2.25 13.04 -21.92
CA GLU A 82 -3.12 13.96 -21.19
C GLU A 82 -2.42 14.49 -19.93
N VAL A 83 -1.76 13.60 -19.14
CA VAL A 83 -1.01 14.05 -17.95
C VAL A 83 0.16 14.95 -18.33
N THR A 84 0.90 14.63 -19.39
CA THR A 84 1.99 15.49 -19.90
C THR A 84 1.50 16.89 -20.23
N ASP A 85 0.36 16.99 -20.95
CA ASP A 85 -0.22 18.27 -21.36
C ASP A 85 -0.78 19.07 -20.17
N LEU A 86 -1.33 18.38 -19.17
CA LEU A 86 -1.90 19.00 -17.97
C LEU A 86 -0.82 19.47 -17.00
N ALA A 87 0.09 18.58 -16.64
CA ALA A 87 1.04 18.78 -15.57
C ALA A 87 2.24 19.67 -15.96
N GLY A 88 2.57 19.69 -17.24
CA GLY A 88 3.68 20.48 -17.79
C GLY A 88 5.06 19.84 -17.56
N TRP A 89 5.08 18.53 -17.31
CA TRP A 89 6.26 17.67 -17.34
C TRP A 89 5.95 16.40 -18.14
N THR A 90 6.97 15.78 -18.74
CA THR A 90 6.80 14.56 -19.53
C THR A 90 6.47 13.40 -18.59
N ALA A 91 5.26 12.87 -18.68
CA ALA A 91 4.83 11.75 -17.85
C ALA A 91 5.40 10.42 -18.36
N ALA A 92 5.78 9.54 -17.42
CA ALA A 92 5.90 8.11 -17.69
C ALA A 92 4.52 7.46 -17.76
N ASP A 93 4.45 6.23 -18.27
CA ASP A 93 3.21 5.46 -18.26
C ASP A 93 2.71 5.28 -16.81
N PRO A 94 1.39 5.32 -16.60
CA PRO A 94 0.82 5.21 -15.27
C PRO A 94 1.15 3.88 -14.62
N VAL A 95 1.38 3.93 -13.32
CA VAL A 95 1.45 2.75 -12.47
C VAL A 95 0.16 2.66 -11.69
N GLN A 96 -0.57 1.55 -11.85
CA GLN A 96 -1.69 1.23 -10.97
C GLN A 96 -1.14 0.88 -9.59
N PHE A 97 -1.78 1.36 -8.55
CA PHE A 97 -1.44 0.92 -7.20
C PHE A 97 -1.63 -0.59 -7.05
N VAL A 98 -0.61 -1.24 -6.51
CA VAL A 98 -0.64 -2.70 -6.36
C VAL A 98 -1.57 -3.05 -5.21
N SER A 99 -2.51 -3.93 -5.46
CA SER A 99 -3.44 -4.45 -4.45
C SER A 99 -2.78 -5.31 -3.35
N THR A 100 -1.46 -5.36 -3.33
CA THR A 100 -0.67 -6.05 -2.31
C THR A 100 -0.50 -5.23 -1.02
N VAL A 101 -0.83 -3.92 -1.07
CA VAL A 101 -0.88 -3.05 0.10
C VAL A 101 -2.34 -2.96 0.55
N PRO A 102 -2.66 -3.20 1.85
CA PRO A 102 -4.04 -3.26 2.33
C PRO A 102 -4.88 -2.02 1.99
N ASP A 103 -4.28 -0.83 2.08
CA ASP A 103 -4.98 0.42 1.82
C ASP A 103 -5.40 0.53 0.35
N MET A 104 -4.54 0.08 -0.57
CA MET A 104 -4.82 0.07 -2.00
C MET A 104 -5.79 -1.05 -2.39
N ALA A 105 -5.69 -2.21 -1.75
CA ALA A 105 -6.66 -3.29 -1.92
C ALA A 105 -8.07 -2.87 -1.46
N LEU A 106 -8.18 -1.99 -0.46
CA LEU A 106 -9.46 -1.42 -0.05
C LEU A 106 -10.10 -0.61 -1.18
N VAL A 107 -9.33 0.24 -1.86
CA VAL A 107 -9.81 1.00 -3.03
C VAL A 107 -10.39 0.05 -4.08
N HIS A 108 -9.65 -1.00 -4.42
CA HIS A 108 -10.11 -2.01 -5.39
C HIS A 108 -11.32 -2.80 -4.88
N GLN A 109 -11.34 -3.16 -3.59
CA GLN A 109 -12.45 -3.90 -2.95
C GLN A 109 -13.79 -3.17 -3.05
N VAL A 110 -13.78 -1.85 -3.07
CA VAL A 110 -14.98 -1.03 -3.26
C VAL A 110 -15.28 -0.71 -4.72
N GLY A 111 -14.49 -1.20 -5.66
CA GLY A 111 -14.64 -0.96 -7.10
C GLY A 111 -13.97 0.30 -7.59
N GLY A 112 -13.04 0.84 -6.84
CA GLY A 112 -12.22 1.98 -7.22
C GLY A 112 -10.96 1.57 -7.97
N ILE A 113 -10.16 2.57 -8.35
CA ILE A 113 -8.83 2.44 -8.93
C ILE A 113 -7.91 3.50 -8.35
N GLY A 114 -6.65 3.13 -8.09
CA GLY A 114 -5.59 4.05 -7.68
C GLY A 114 -4.49 4.09 -8.73
N CYS A 115 -4.03 5.27 -9.09
CA CYS A 115 -3.07 5.48 -10.17
C CYS A 115 -2.01 6.51 -9.79
N VAL A 116 -0.78 6.30 -10.28
CA VAL A 116 0.33 7.27 -10.18
C VAL A 116 0.96 7.49 -11.52
N TRP A 117 1.18 8.73 -11.87
CA TRP A 117 2.08 9.18 -12.94
C TRP A 117 3.26 9.89 -12.32
N SER A 118 4.44 9.52 -12.75
CA SER A 118 5.71 10.14 -12.36
C SER A 118 6.37 10.74 -13.59
N PRO A 119 7.28 11.70 -13.44
CA PRO A 119 8.09 12.18 -14.57
C PRO A 119 8.90 11.04 -15.19
N ALA A 120 9.00 11.04 -16.53
CA ALA A 120 9.78 10.05 -17.27
C ALA A 120 11.28 10.18 -16.99
N GLU A 121 11.81 11.39 -16.78
CA GLU A 121 13.20 11.67 -16.47
C GLU A 121 13.30 12.90 -15.56
N GLY A 122 14.15 12.83 -14.55
CA GLY A 122 14.83 13.92 -13.84
C GLY A 122 14.02 15.06 -13.23
N ASP A 123 12.75 15.18 -13.54
CA ASP A 123 11.86 16.19 -12.99
C ASP A 123 11.31 15.77 -11.63
N GLU A 124 11.10 16.74 -10.75
CA GLU A 124 10.34 16.52 -9.53
C GLU A 124 8.86 16.75 -9.81
N GLY A 125 8.03 15.79 -9.45
CA GLY A 125 6.60 15.90 -9.59
C GLY A 125 5.93 14.53 -9.52
N TYR A 126 4.65 14.51 -9.28
CA TYR A 126 3.80 13.33 -9.42
C TYR A 126 2.33 13.77 -9.54
N LEU A 127 1.54 12.94 -10.14
CA LEU A 127 0.08 12.94 -10.03
C LEU A 127 -0.32 11.57 -9.45
N GLN A 128 -0.81 11.58 -8.24
CA GLN A 128 -1.42 10.42 -7.59
C GLN A 128 -2.91 10.65 -7.49
N LEU A 129 -3.70 9.66 -7.84
CA LEU A 129 -5.14 9.76 -7.70
C LEU A 129 -5.77 8.45 -7.29
N THR A 130 -6.92 8.60 -6.66
CA THR A 130 -7.84 7.53 -6.30
C THR A 130 -9.21 7.88 -6.83
N VAL A 131 -9.81 6.97 -7.59
CA VAL A 131 -11.20 7.09 -8.08
C VAL A 131 -12.02 5.99 -7.41
N VAL A 132 -13.10 6.36 -6.74
CA VAL A 132 -14.00 5.40 -6.06
C VAL A 132 -15.45 5.69 -6.37
N PRO A 133 -16.34 4.67 -6.39
CA PRO A 133 -17.77 4.92 -6.53
C PRO A 133 -18.28 5.83 -5.38
N GLN A 134 -18.90 6.96 -5.69
CA GLN A 134 -19.37 7.96 -4.72
C GLN A 134 -20.24 7.35 -3.62
N LYS A 135 -21.12 6.42 -3.93
CA LYS A 135 -21.97 5.71 -2.96
C LYS A 135 -21.21 4.90 -1.89
N LYS A 136 -19.88 4.78 -1.99
CA LYS A 136 -19.02 4.10 -1.02
C LYS A 136 -18.37 5.07 -0.04
N LEU A 137 -18.48 6.36 -0.29
CA LEU A 137 -17.93 7.43 0.53
C LEU A 137 -19.00 8.05 1.42
N SER A 138 -18.59 8.76 2.43
CA SER A 138 -19.48 9.58 3.26
C SER A 138 -19.89 10.85 2.51
N ASP A 139 -21.02 11.44 2.91
CA ASP A 139 -21.50 12.71 2.36
C ASP A 139 -20.66 13.93 2.84
N GLN A 140 -19.54 13.69 3.52
CA GLN A 140 -18.69 14.74 4.10
C GLN A 140 -17.54 15.17 3.19
N LEU A 141 -17.29 14.45 2.10
CA LEU A 141 -16.29 14.86 1.12
C LEU A 141 -16.87 16.01 0.29
N GLU A 142 -16.21 17.15 0.36
CA GLU A 142 -16.57 18.35 -0.40
C GLU A 142 -15.70 18.48 -1.64
N ASP A 143 -16.31 18.83 -2.76
CA ASP A 143 -15.59 19.17 -3.97
C ASP A 143 -14.71 20.40 -3.74
N GLY A 144 -13.49 20.36 -4.20
CA GLY A 144 -12.57 21.49 -4.07
C GLY A 144 -11.17 21.23 -4.56
N THR A 145 -10.44 22.31 -4.65
CA THR A 145 -9.01 22.30 -4.94
C THR A 145 -8.29 23.14 -3.93
N THR A 146 -7.29 22.59 -3.27
CA THR A 146 -6.46 23.28 -2.30
C THR A 146 -4.99 23.06 -2.59
N CYS A 147 -4.24 24.13 -2.80
CA CYS A 147 -2.79 24.07 -3.02
C CYS A 147 -2.05 24.66 -1.82
N PHE A 148 -0.97 24.02 -1.41
CA PHE A 148 -0.08 24.53 -0.37
C PHE A 148 1.38 24.38 -0.77
N LEU A 149 2.23 25.25 -0.22
CA LEU A 149 3.66 25.26 -0.49
C LEU A 149 4.34 24.15 0.31
N GLN A 150 4.88 23.16 -0.38
CA GLN A 150 5.65 22.08 0.26
C GLN A 150 7.10 22.46 0.51
N SER A 151 7.72 23.17 -0.45
CA SER A 151 9.09 23.67 -0.38
C SER A 151 9.17 25.04 -1.04
N GLU A 152 10.34 25.68 -1.05
CA GLU A 152 10.52 27.03 -1.63
C GLU A 152 9.99 27.18 -3.06
N LYS A 153 9.81 26.09 -3.81
CA LYS A 153 9.45 26.09 -5.23
C LYS A 153 8.41 25.07 -5.67
N THR A 154 7.95 24.23 -4.75
CA THR A 154 7.06 23.10 -5.08
C THR A 154 5.75 23.25 -4.34
N TYR A 155 4.64 23.19 -5.06
CA TYR A 155 3.30 23.14 -4.50
C TYR A 155 2.77 21.71 -4.58
N ILE A 156 2.08 21.28 -3.52
CA ILE A 156 1.18 20.14 -3.55
C ILE A 156 -0.23 20.67 -3.62
N CYS A 157 -1.03 20.14 -4.54
CA CYS A 157 -2.44 20.44 -4.64
C CYS A 157 -3.25 19.16 -4.39
N ALA A 158 -4.21 19.26 -3.48
CA ALA A 158 -5.25 18.26 -3.33
C ALA A 158 -6.45 18.67 -4.20
N ILE A 159 -7.05 17.70 -4.88
CA ILE A 159 -8.20 17.87 -5.76
C ILE A 159 -9.22 16.82 -5.35
N ASP A 160 -10.42 17.26 -4.98
CA ASP A 160 -11.54 16.39 -4.68
C ASP A 160 -12.73 16.83 -5.54
N LEU A 161 -13.37 15.90 -6.24
CA LEU A 161 -14.56 16.21 -7.05
C LEU A 161 -15.38 14.96 -7.37
N GLU A 162 -16.68 15.18 -7.57
CA GLU A 162 -17.63 14.17 -8.03
C GLU A 162 -17.92 14.31 -9.52
N ALA A 163 -17.85 13.20 -10.28
CA ALA A 163 -18.25 13.14 -11.68
C ALA A 163 -18.78 11.74 -12.03
N ASN A 164 -19.90 11.67 -12.72
CA ASN A 164 -20.55 10.43 -13.21
C ASN A 164 -20.69 9.33 -12.14
N GLY A 165 -21.00 9.72 -10.89
CA GLY A 165 -21.17 8.80 -9.76
C GLY A 165 -19.87 8.22 -9.20
N TYR A 166 -18.74 8.80 -9.58
CA TYR A 166 -17.42 8.55 -9.02
C TYR A 166 -16.90 9.79 -8.29
N HIS A 167 -16.14 9.57 -7.26
CA HIS A 167 -15.34 10.60 -6.60
C HIS A 167 -13.88 10.42 -6.98
N LEU A 168 -13.27 11.48 -7.51
CA LEU A 168 -11.83 11.63 -7.68
C LEU A 168 -11.26 12.29 -6.44
N SER A 169 -10.24 11.71 -5.86
CA SER A 169 -9.38 12.37 -4.91
C SER A 169 -7.94 12.27 -5.40
N ALA A 170 -7.29 13.41 -5.64
CA ALA A 170 -5.96 13.42 -6.22
C ALA A 170 -5.00 14.36 -5.49
N ASN A 171 -3.73 13.95 -5.46
CA ASN A 171 -2.61 14.79 -5.04
C ASN A 171 -1.72 15.04 -6.26
N PHE A 172 -1.51 16.30 -6.56
CA PHE A 172 -0.67 16.74 -7.66
C PHE A 172 0.48 17.59 -7.15
N THR A 173 1.70 17.25 -7.54
CA THR A 173 2.89 18.04 -7.22
C THR A 173 3.36 18.78 -8.47
N THR A 174 3.51 20.10 -8.38
CA THR A 174 4.01 20.90 -9.50
C THR A 174 5.50 20.66 -9.70
N ALA A 175 5.96 20.83 -10.96
CA ALA A 175 7.37 20.97 -11.23
C ALA A 175 7.94 22.18 -10.48
N ASN A 176 9.24 22.13 -10.18
CA ASN A 176 9.99 23.22 -9.53
C ASN A 176 9.72 24.58 -10.19
N SER A 177 9.57 25.62 -9.37
CA SER A 177 9.35 27.03 -9.78
C SER A 177 7.93 27.43 -10.26
N ALA A 178 6.91 26.60 -10.04
CA ALA A 178 5.53 27.03 -10.26
C ALA A 178 5.12 28.13 -9.26
N SER A 179 4.29 29.08 -9.69
CA SER A 179 3.58 29.97 -8.77
C SER A 179 2.31 29.32 -8.28
N TYR A 180 1.76 29.77 -7.14
CA TYR A 180 0.47 29.32 -6.63
C TYR A 180 -0.64 29.35 -7.70
N ASN A 181 -0.76 30.46 -8.43
CA ASN A 181 -1.78 30.59 -9.48
C ASN A 181 -1.61 29.58 -10.60
N LYS A 182 -0.36 29.23 -10.94
CA LYS A 182 -0.10 28.20 -11.95
C LYS A 182 -0.46 26.83 -11.42
N ALA A 183 -0.15 26.52 -10.18
CA ALA A 183 -0.50 25.27 -9.54
C ALA A 183 -2.03 25.08 -9.50
N ASN A 184 -2.76 26.11 -9.06
CA ASN A 184 -4.22 26.10 -9.04
C ASN A 184 -4.85 25.92 -10.44
N ALA A 185 -4.35 26.64 -11.44
CA ALA A 185 -4.83 26.51 -12.82
C ALA A 185 -4.58 25.09 -13.41
N ILE A 186 -3.51 24.42 -13.03
CA ILE A 186 -3.26 23.02 -13.41
C ILE A 186 -4.30 22.12 -12.74
N SER A 187 -4.54 22.31 -11.44
CA SER A 187 -5.51 21.50 -10.69
C SER A 187 -6.92 21.63 -11.24
N GLU A 188 -7.35 22.85 -11.60
CA GLU A 188 -8.64 23.09 -12.25
C GLU A 188 -8.74 22.33 -13.59
N ARG A 189 -7.68 22.34 -14.41
CA ARG A 189 -7.65 21.58 -15.68
C ARG A 189 -7.68 20.08 -15.47
N ILE A 190 -7.02 19.54 -14.41
CA ILE A 190 -7.09 18.12 -14.04
C ILE A 190 -8.54 17.76 -13.68
N ALA A 191 -9.22 18.60 -12.90
CA ALA A 191 -10.62 18.40 -12.52
C ALA A 191 -11.55 18.38 -13.75
N GLU A 192 -11.39 19.35 -14.67
CA GLU A 192 -12.17 19.41 -15.92
C GLU A 192 -11.92 18.18 -16.81
N ALA A 193 -10.67 17.77 -16.97
CA ALA A 193 -10.31 16.62 -17.78
C ALA A 193 -10.84 15.30 -17.16
N PHE A 194 -10.79 15.15 -15.83
CA PHE A 194 -11.40 14.00 -15.17
C PHE A 194 -12.90 13.93 -15.41
N THR A 195 -13.62 15.03 -15.25
CA THR A 195 -15.06 15.09 -15.51
C THR A 195 -15.40 14.60 -16.90
N ALA A 196 -14.69 15.10 -17.91
CA ALA A 196 -14.88 14.68 -19.30
C ALA A 196 -14.57 13.19 -19.52
N ASN A 197 -13.52 12.66 -18.91
CA ASN A 197 -13.13 11.26 -19.02
C ASN A 197 -14.09 10.33 -18.26
N ALA A 198 -14.58 10.74 -17.08
CA ALA A 198 -15.58 9.99 -16.34
C ALA A 198 -16.89 9.85 -17.12
N ASP A 199 -17.36 10.93 -17.73
CA ASP A 199 -18.55 10.92 -18.56
C ASP A 199 -18.41 10.05 -19.81
N ALA A 200 -17.21 10.00 -20.39
CA ALA A 200 -16.97 9.30 -21.65
C ALA A 200 -16.59 7.82 -21.48
N ARG A 201 -15.94 7.45 -20.37
CA ARG A 201 -15.22 6.18 -20.24
C ARG A 201 -15.57 5.36 -18.98
N ALA A 202 -16.13 5.99 -17.92
CA ALA A 202 -16.40 5.28 -16.70
C ALA A 202 -17.74 4.52 -16.76
N GLU A 203 -17.69 3.21 -16.51
CA GLU A 203 -18.88 2.41 -16.32
C GLU A 203 -19.18 2.22 -14.83
N ALA A 204 -20.45 2.21 -14.45
CA ALA A 204 -20.87 2.06 -13.07
C ALA A 204 -20.56 0.66 -12.54
N VAL A 205 -19.68 0.56 -11.54
CA VAL A 205 -19.36 -0.70 -10.88
C VAL A 205 -20.02 -0.79 -9.51
N SER A 206 -20.33 -2.00 -9.09
CA SER A 206 -21.01 -2.27 -7.82
C SER A 206 -20.56 -3.61 -7.24
N PRO A 207 -19.31 -3.67 -6.72
CA PRO A 207 -18.81 -4.91 -6.16
C PRO A 207 -19.68 -5.38 -4.99
N LYS A 208 -19.88 -6.70 -4.93
CA LYS A 208 -20.61 -7.34 -3.82
C LYS A 208 -19.58 -7.80 -2.78
N LYS A 209 -19.95 -7.66 -1.52
CA LYS A 209 -19.17 -8.25 -0.42
C LYS A 209 -19.22 -9.77 -0.55
N PRO A 210 -18.10 -10.49 -0.58
CA PRO A 210 -18.08 -11.95 -0.62
C PRO A 210 -18.78 -12.56 0.60
N TYR A 211 -19.40 -13.72 0.39
CA TYR A 211 -19.94 -14.49 1.52
C TYR A 211 -18.79 -14.97 2.41
N GLY A 212 -18.93 -14.84 3.74
CA GLY A 212 -17.89 -15.19 4.71
C GLY A 212 -16.87 -14.08 4.98
N ALA A 213 -17.00 -12.91 4.32
CA ALA A 213 -16.14 -11.79 4.64
C ALA A 213 -16.39 -11.26 6.06
N TRP A 214 -15.32 -11.02 6.81
CA TRP A 214 -15.39 -10.45 8.16
C TRP A 214 -16.20 -9.16 8.16
N PRO A 215 -17.10 -8.95 9.14
CA PRO A 215 -18.01 -7.81 9.14
C PRO A 215 -17.32 -6.47 9.40
N LEU A 216 -16.21 -6.45 10.13
CA LEU A 216 -15.41 -5.27 10.51
C LEU A 216 -16.21 -4.09 11.08
N GLU A 217 -17.37 -4.39 11.74
CA GLU A 217 -18.21 -3.37 12.39
C GLU A 217 -17.79 -3.04 13.83
N PHE A 218 -16.55 -3.37 14.17
CA PHE A 218 -15.96 -3.22 15.49
C PHE A 218 -14.73 -2.30 15.45
N THR A 219 -14.28 -1.90 16.61
CA THR A 219 -13.09 -1.03 16.77
C THR A 219 -11.84 -1.85 17.06
N CYS A 220 -10.66 -1.23 16.89
CA CYS A 220 -9.40 -1.81 17.35
C CYS A 220 -9.41 -2.15 18.83
N ALA A 221 -10.09 -1.35 19.67
CA ALA A 221 -10.24 -1.62 21.08
C ALA A 221 -11.05 -2.92 21.34
N ASP A 222 -12.06 -3.19 20.52
CA ASP A 222 -12.85 -4.44 20.64
C ASP A 222 -12.04 -5.65 20.22
N LEU A 223 -11.31 -5.54 19.10
CA LEU A 223 -10.39 -6.57 18.64
C LEU A 223 -9.31 -6.86 19.72
N GLY A 224 -8.68 -5.81 20.24
CA GLY A 224 -7.63 -5.93 21.25
C GLY A 224 -8.10 -6.62 22.55
N LYS A 225 -9.33 -6.33 23.00
CA LYS A 225 -9.93 -7.00 24.17
C LYS A 225 -10.14 -8.50 23.94
N LYS A 226 -10.55 -8.90 22.71
CA LYS A 226 -10.85 -10.30 22.39
C LYS A 226 -9.60 -11.08 22.02
N ALA A 227 -8.72 -10.54 21.17
CA ALA A 227 -7.55 -11.24 20.67
C ALA A 227 -6.43 -11.39 21.69
N LYS A 228 -6.28 -10.45 22.65
CA LYS A 228 -5.19 -10.46 23.66
C LYS A 228 -3.80 -10.61 23.01
N VAL A 229 -3.56 -9.88 21.94
CA VAL A 229 -2.38 -9.96 21.08
C VAL A 229 -1.07 -9.87 21.87
N GLY A 230 -0.95 -8.90 22.80
CA GLY A 230 0.25 -8.76 23.63
C GLY A 230 0.58 -10.03 24.41
N LYS A 231 -0.43 -10.73 24.95
CA LYS A 231 -0.21 -12.01 25.66
C LYS A 231 0.30 -13.09 24.70
N ALA A 232 -0.24 -13.17 23.48
CA ALA A 232 0.18 -14.16 22.49
C ALA A 232 1.63 -13.94 22.05
N LEU A 233 2.05 -12.68 21.94
CA LEU A 233 3.40 -12.28 21.56
C LEU A 233 4.41 -12.21 22.73
N GLY A 234 3.98 -12.59 23.94
CA GLY A 234 4.84 -12.53 25.13
C GLY A 234 5.09 -11.13 25.69
N ASN A 235 4.52 -10.08 25.09
CA ASN A 235 4.60 -8.70 25.57
C ASN A 235 3.25 -8.22 26.11
N ASN A 236 3.05 -8.36 27.42
CA ASN A 236 1.81 -7.95 28.08
C ASN A 236 1.65 -6.41 28.18
N ASN A 237 2.64 -5.63 27.79
CA ASN A 237 2.59 -4.16 27.81
C ASN A 237 2.07 -3.58 26.49
N LEU A 238 2.02 -4.36 25.43
CA LEU A 238 1.41 -3.93 24.19
C LEU A 238 -0.03 -3.46 24.40
N ARG A 239 -0.32 -2.22 24.07
CA ARG A 239 -1.64 -1.58 24.15
C ARG A 239 -2.04 -1.02 22.81
N ILE A 240 -3.34 -0.99 22.56
CA ILE A 240 -3.89 -0.23 21.41
C ILE A 240 -3.41 1.21 21.54
N SER A 241 -2.82 1.71 20.47
CA SER A 241 -2.38 3.08 20.34
C SER A 241 -3.26 3.79 19.31
N ASP A 242 -3.64 5.03 19.60
CA ASP A 242 -4.36 5.89 18.66
C ASP A 242 -3.40 6.51 17.60
N GLY A 243 -2.11 6.18 17.67
CA GLY A 243 -1.07 6.68 16.77
C GLY A 243 -1.07 5.89 15.45
N GLY A 244 -1.90 6.32 14.50
CA GLY A 244 -1.67 6.02 13.10
C GLY A 244 -0.54 6.91 12.57
N GLY A 245 0.48 6.34 11.92
CA GLY A 245 1.52 7.14 11.28
C GLY A 245 0.90 8.08 10.24
N ASP A 246 1.48 9.27 10.06
CA ASP A 246 1.11 10.23 9.02
C ASP A 246 1.46 9.67 7.63
N VAL A 247 0.59 8.83 7.08
CA VAL A 247 0.67 8.41 5.68
C VAL A 247 -0.03 9.48 4.85
N GLN A 248 0.64 10.00 3.84
CA GLN A 248 0.00 10.88 2.87
C GLN A 248 -0.98 10.05 2.03
N VAL A 249 -2.25 10.19 2.30
CA VAL A 249 -3.34 9.51 1.60
C VAL A 249 -4.30 10.55 1.05
N THR A 250 -5.07 10.18 0.05
CA THR A 250 -6.12 11.04 -0.48
C THR A 250 -7.29 11.17 0.52
N ALA A 251 -8.12 12.19 0.34
CA ALA A 251 -9.30 12.38 1.18
C ALA A 251 -10.27 11.19 1.05
N ALA A 252 -10.44 10.65 -0.16
CA ALA A 252 -11.25 9.46 -0.41
C ALA A 252 -10.72 8.22 0.32
N GLU A 253 -9.40 7.99 0.31
CA GLU A 253 -8.79 6.88 1.07
C GLU A 253 -9.00 7.05 2.56
N THR A 254 -8.83 8.27 3.09
CA THR A 254 -9.10 8.58 4.51
C THR A 254 -10.55 8.29 4.88
N ASP A 255 -11.50 8.66 4.04
CA ASP A 255 -12.92 8.38 4.26
C ASP A 255 -13.24 6.89 4.20
N LEU A 256 -12.64 6.16 3.23
CA LEU A 256 -12.76 4.71 3.15
C LEU A 256 -12.19 4.00 4.38
N TRP A 257 -11.10 4.51 4.95
CA TRP A 257 -10.54 3.94 6.19
C TRP A 257 -11.43 4.15 7.41
N GLY A 258 -12.18 5.25 7.44
CA GLY A 258 -13.23 5.49 8.45
C GLY A 258 -14.49 4.66 8.23
N GLY A 259 -14.66 4.14 7.00
CA GLY A 259 -15.81 3.33 6.56
C GLY A 259 -15.49 1.84 6.55
N ARG A 260 -15.96 1.01 7.14
CA ARG A 260 -16.11 -0.38 7.55
C ARG A 260 -15.75 -1.59 6.65
N PRO A 261 -15.10 -1.58 5.47
CA PRO A 261 -14.51 -2.81 4.97
C PRO A 261 -13.06 -3.04 5.42
N PHE A 262 -12.48 -2.08 6.16
CA PHE A 262 -11.08 -2.05 6.52
C PHE A 262 -10.89 -1.70 8.00
N LEU A 263 -9.95 -2.38 8.65
CA LEU A 263 -9.55 -2.08 10.01
C LEU A 263 -8.03 -2.09 10.10
N ARG A 264 -7.45 -0.96 10.50
CA ARG A 264 -6.02 -0.85 10.79
C ARG A 264 -5.82 -0.54 12.25
N CYS A 265 -5.13 -1.42 12.95
CA CYS A 265 -4.89 -1.33 14.38
C CYS A 265 -3.41 -1.24 14.68
N TYR A 266 -3.06 -0.39 15.62
CA TYR A 266 -1.72 -0.23 16.13
C TYR A 266 -1.66 -0.64 17.58
N TRP A 267 -0.67 -1.44 17.92
CA TRP A 267 -0.30 -1.71 19.29
C TRP A 267 1.08 -1.18 19.55
N ALA A 268 1.28 -0.53 20.68
CA ALA A 268 2.57 -0.01 21.10
C ALA A 268 2.83 -0.38 22.57
N ASP A 269 4.08 -0.63 22.87
CA ASP A 269 4.60 -0.68 24.23
C ASP A 269 5.40 0.61 24.45
N SER A 270 4.83 1.56 25.21
CA SER A 270 5.47 2.84 25.50
C SER A 270 6.72 2.72 26.38
N ASP A 271 6.90 1.60 27.03
CA ASP A 271 8.00 1.32 27.95
C ASP A 271 9.12 0.51 27.27
N ALA A 272 8.90 0.03 26.03
CA ALA A 272 9.90 -0.73 25.30
C ALA A 272 11.10 0.15 24.93
N ASP A 273 12.30 -0.35 25.15
CA ASP A 273 13.50 0.25 24.61
C ASP A 273 13.61 -0.15 23.11
N PRO A 274 13.58 0.81 22.19
CA PRO A 274 13.74 0.51 20.75
C PRO A 274 15.09 -0.15 20.41
N ALA A 275 16.08 -0.09 21.31
CA ALA A 275 17.35 -0.79 21.14
C ALA A 275 17.28 -2.26 21.55
N ASP A 276 16.22 -2.71 22.21
CA ASP A 276 16.01 -4.11 22.59
C ASP A 276 15.40 -4.89 21.42
N SER A 277 16.26 -5.47 20.59
CA SER A 277 15.89 -6.23 19.39
C SER A 277 15.05 -7.50 19.64
N GLY A 278 14.79 -7.85 20.90
CA GLY A 278 14.00 -9.03 21.27
C GLY A 278 12.53 -8.73 21.61
N THR A 279 12.16 -7.46 21.75
CA THR A 279 10.83 -7.06 22.21
C THR A 279 10.05 -6.37 21.10
N ILE A 280 8.84 -6.84 20.82
CA ILE A 280 7.93 -6.17 19.88
C ILE A 280 7.46 -4.87 20.53
N ALA A 281 8.05 -3.75 20.11
CA ALA A 281 7.69 -2.41 20.59
C ALA A 281 6.44 -1.86 19.89
N GLN A 282 6.26 -2.21 18.61
CA GLN A 282 5.13 -1.77 17.81
C GLN A 282 4.65 -2.92 16.92
N LEU A 283 3.35 -3.03 16.75
CA LEU A 283 2.70 -3.97 15.86
C LEU A 283 1.58 -3.25 15.11
N THR A 284 1.58 -3.38 13.81
CA THR A 284 0.47 -2.99 12.95
C THR A 284 -0.27 -4.23 12.49
N VAL A 285 -1.59 -4.20 12.56
CA VAL A 285 -2.48 -5.22 11.98
C VAL A 285 -3.48 -4.51 11.09
N ALA A 286 -3.45 -4.81 9.80
CA ALA A 286 -4.46 -4.37 8.84
C ALA A 286 -5.33 -5.56 8.47
N VAL A 287 -6.65 -5.37 8.46
CA VAL A 287 -7.64 -6.43 8.19
C VAL A 287 -8.57 -5.95 7.08
N LEU A 288 -8.77 -6.76 6.07
CA LEU A 288 -9.66 -6.47 4.95
C LEU A 288 -10.55 -7.69 4.65
N GLY A 289 -11.84 -7.54 5.00
CA GLY A 289 -12.82 -8.60 4.78
C GLY A 289 -13.15 -8.78 3.30
N GLY A 290 -13.03 -10.01 2.80
CA GLY A 290 -13.36 -10.34 1.41
C GLY A 290 -12.24 -10.06 0.41
N ALA A 291 -10.99 -9.85 0.83
CA ALA A 291 -9.87 -9.47 -0.02
C ALA A 291 -8.85 -10.59 -0.27
N ALA A 292 -9.19 -11.85 -0.02
CA ALA A 292 -8.25 -12.96 -0.28
C ALA A 292 -7.90 -13.13 -1.78
N TRP A 293 -8.63 -12.47 -2.69
CA TRP A 293 -8.28 -12.40 -4.11
C TRP A 293 -6.89 -11.77 -4.36
N THR A 294 -6.34 -11.02 -3.39
CA THR A 294 -4.99 -10.42 -3.47
C THR A 294 -3.86 -11.44 -3.36
N GLN A 295 -4.13 -12.64 -2.86
CA GLN A 295 -3.12 -13.67 -2.55
C GLN A 295 -2.20 -14.01 -3.73
N GLN A 296 -2.74 -14.05 -4.96
CA GLN A 296 -1.94 -14.36 -6.15
C GLN A 296 -0.91 -13.26 -6.44
N GLY A 297 -1.34 -11.97 -6.33
CA GLY A 297 -0.46 -10.83 -6.51
C GLY A 297 0.64 -10.78 -5.44
N ILE A 298 0.28 -11.08 -4.19
CA ILE A 298 1.24 -11.11 -3.07
C ILE A 298 2.25 -12.25 -3.23
N GLY A 299 1.80 -13.43 -3.64
CA GLY A 299 2.66 -14.61 -3.80
C GLY A 299 3.73 -14.50 -4.90
N VAL A 300 3.62 -13.52 -5.81
CA VAL A 300 4.62 -13.28 -6.86
C VAL A 300 5.52 -12.07 -6.59
N LEU A 301 5.34 -11.40 -5.46
CA LEU A 301 6.21 -10.28 -5.08
C LEU A 301 7.65 -10.73 -4.87
N PRO A 302 8.64 -9.89 -5.16
CA PRO A 302 10.02 -10.14 -4.79
C PRO A 302 10.15 -10.40 -3.27
N GLY A 303 10.81 -11.49 -2.89
CA GLY A 303 10.96 -11.85 -1.48
C GLY A 303 9.72 -12.45 -0.81
N ALA A 304 8.68 -12.80 -1.59
CA ALA A 304 7.53 -13.53 -1.07
C ALA A 304 7.91 -14.99 -0.81
N GLU A 305 7.58 -15.47 0.38
CA GLU A 305 7.80 -16.85 0.82
C GLU A 305 6.54 -17.37 1.52
N GLU A 306 6.00 -18.49 1.03
CA GLU A 306 4.88 -19.15 1.67
C GLU A 306 5.33 -19.87 2.94
N VAL A 307 4.60 -19.69 4.04
CA VAL A 307 4.94 -20.21 5.35
C VAL A 307 3.73 -20.90 6.01
N ASP A 308 3.99 -21.85 6.87
CA ASP A 308 2.97 -22.53 7.65
C ASP A 308 2.74 -21.80 8.99
N VAL A 309 1.53 -21.29 9.19
CA VAL A 309 1.16 -20.52 10.38
C VAL A 309 -0.13 -21.10 10.97
N GLU A 310 -0.10 -21.50 12.24
CA GLU A 310 -1.25 -22.08 12.92
C GLU A 310 -2.49 -21.16 12.82
N GLY A 311 -3.60 -21.73 12.37
CA GLY A 311 -4.87 -21.03 12.24
C GLY A 311 -5.08 -20.27 10.94
N ALA A 312 -4.06 -20.09 10.11
CA ALA A 312 -4.19 -19.54 8.76
C ALA A 312 -4.50 -20.65 7.75
N GLU A 313 -5.33 -20.38 6.76
CA GLU A 313 -5.48 -21.24 5.58
C GLU A 313 -4.25 -21.13 4.67
N ARG A 314 -3.71 -19.92 4.54
CA ARG A 314 -2.47 -19.61 3.83
C ARG A 314 -1.77 -18.43 4.50
N ALA A 315 -0.43 -18.45 4.51
CA ALA A 315 0.35 -17.31 4.98
C ALA A 315 1.59 -17.10 4.08
N ILE A 316 1.91 -15.84 3.85
CA ILE A 316 3.04 -15.42 3.00
C ILE A 316 3.82 -14.33 3.74
N ILE A 317 5.12 -14.51 3.88
CA ILE A 317 6.03 -13.44 4.30
C ILE A 317 6.49 -12.70 3.05
N VAL A 318 6.46 -11.37 3.11
CA VAL A 318 7.08 -10.51 2.09
C VAL A 318 8.15 -9.67 2.75
N THR A 319 9.40 -9.90 2.36
CA THR A 319 10.53 -9.08 2.80
C THR A 319 10.72 -7.91 1.83
N ASP A 320 10.86 -6.70 2.38
CA ASP A 320 10.95 -5.45 1.59
C ASP A 320 9.74 -5.24 0.65
N PRO A 321 8.52 -5.16 1.18
CA PRO A 321 7.30 -5.05 0.37
C PRO A 321 7.26 -3.80 -0.52
N THR A 322 8.09 -2.81 -0.22
CA THR A 322 8.19 -1.56 -1.00
C THR A 322 9.31 -1.57 -2.03
N GLY A 323 10.20 -2.57 -2.01
CA GLY A 323 11.40 -2.60 -2.86
C GLY A 323 12.40 -1.49 -2.58
N SER A 324 12.31 -0.85 -1.41
CA SER A 324 13.15 0.31 -1.03
C SER A 324 14.44 -0.08 -0.31
N GLY A 325 14.69 -1.37 -0.12
CA GLY A 325 15.77 -1.89 0.74
C GLY A 325 15.45 -1.76 2.23
N SER A 326 14.18 -1.57 2.58
CA SER A 326 13.70 -1.56 3.96
C SER A 326 13.88 -2.94 4.60
N THR A 327 14.18 -2.96 5.90
CA THR A 327 14.18 -4.19 6.70
C THR A 327 12.78 -4.57 7.18
N ALA A 328 11.76 -3.82 6.79
CA ALA A 328 10.37 -4.15 7.11
C ALA A 328 9.97 -5.45 6.39
N ALA A 329 9.41 -6.35 7.13
CA ALA A 329 8.78 -7.56 6.60
C ALA A 329 7.32 -7.60 7.02
N GLU A 330 6.48 -8.11 6.13
CA GLU A 330 5.05 -8.24 6.37
C GLU A 330 4.66 -9.72 6.36
N LEU A 331 3.81 -10.11 7.28
CA LEU A 331 3.17 -11.42 7.31
C LEU A 331 1.73 -11.25 6.80
N HIS A 332 1.48 -11.69 5.59
CA HIS A 332 0.16 -11.73 4.97
C HIS A 332 -0.52 -13.04 5.32
N VAL A 333 -1.73 -12.97 5.85
CA VAL A 333 -2.50 -14.12 6.34
C VAL A 333 -3.84 -14.14 5.64
N PHE A 334 -4.20 -15.28 5.09
CA PHE A 334 -5.48 -15.54 4.42
C PHE A 334 -6.29 -16.56 5.21
N ASP A 335 -7.58 -16.29 5.38
CA ASP A 335 -8.54 -17.16 6.02
C ASP A 335 -9.88 -17.09 5.27
N GLY A 336 -10.20 -18.15 4.53
CA GLY A 336 -11.30 -18.15 3.58
C GLY A 336 -11.19 -17.03 2.55
N VAL A 337 -12.17 -16.13 2.53
CA VAL A 337 -12.19 -14.96 1.63
C VAL A 337 -11.53 -13.74 2.22
N ASN A 338 -10.93 -13.82 3.40
CA ASN A 338 -10.43 -12.69 4.16
C ASN A 338 -8.91 -12.58 4.07
N TRP A 339 -8.41 -11.36 4.28
CA TRP A 339 -6.99 -11.06 4.30
C TRP A 339 -6.64 -10.17 5.49
N MET A 340 -5.53 -10.49 6.13
CA MET A 340 -4.96 -9.74 7.22
C MET A 340 -3.44 -9.60 7.01
N VAL A 341 -2.88 -8.44 7.36
CA VAL A 341 -1.43 -8.20 7.34
C VAL A 341 -0.97 -7.83 8.72
N LEU A 342 0.10 -8.47 9.17
CA LEU A 342 0.80 -8.11 10.39
C LEU A 342 2.19 -7.58 10.03
N SER A 343 2.60 -6.47 10.61
CA SER A 343 3.95 -5.94 10.49
C SER A 343 4.46 -5.39 11.82
N ALA A 344 5.75 -5.59 12.07
CA ALA A 344 6.46 -5.01 13.19
C ALA A 344 7.84 -4.56 12.72
N GLU A 345 8.20 -3.31 13.02
CA GLU A 345 9.45 -2.73 12.55
C GLU A 345 10.65 -3.42 13.17
N GLY A 346 11.65 -3.77 12.33
CA GLY A 346 12.92 -4.36 12.78
C GLY A 346 12.83 -5.77 13.35
N MET A 347 11.70 -6.47 13.16
CA MET A 347 11.45 -7.80 13.71
C MET A 347 11.48 -8.89 12.65
N ASP A 348 11.86 -10.09 13.06
CA ASP A 348 11.64 -11.31 12.27
C ASP A 348 10.13 -11.60 12.21
N PRO A 349 9.50 -11.67 11.03
CA PRO A 349 8.07 -11.89 10.90
C PRO A 349 7.58 -13.20 11.53
N THR A 350 8.45 -14.19 11.73
CA THR A 350 8.11 -15.44 12.43
C THR A 350 7.70 -15.20 13.89
N GLN A 351 8.15 -14.13 14.50
CA GLN A 351 7.75 -13.74 15.85
C GLN A 351 6.29 -13.29 15.93
N LEU A 352 5.65 -12.99 14.80
CA LEU A 352 4.24 -12.61 14.71
C LEU A 352 3.29 -13.81 14.65
N TYR A 353 3.79 -15.02 14.35
CA TYR A 353 2.98 -16.22 14.20
C TYR A 353 2.04 -16.49 15.39
N PRO A 354 2.44 -16.34 16.66
CA PRO A 354 1.53 -16.59 17.77
C PRO A 354 0.33 -15.64 17.84
N ALA A 355 0.38 -14.48 17.17
CA ALA A 355 -0.75 -13.55 17.12
C ALA A 355 -1.84 -13.99 16.14
N VAL A 356 -1.49 -14.74 15.10
CA VAL A 356 -2.41 -15.11 14.01
C VAL A 356 -3.64 -15.88 14.51
N PRO A 357 -3.52 -17.02 15.23
CA PRO A 357 -4.68 -17.78 15.63
C PRO A 357 -5.59 -17.03 16.62
N VAL A 358 -5.04 -16.14 17.44
CA VAL A 358 -5.86 -15.35 18.37
C VAL A 358 -6.59 -14.21 17.69
N LEU A 359 -6.01 -13.64 16.61
CA LEU A 359 -6.65 -12.63 15.77
C LEU A 359 -7.78 -13.23 14.95
N ILE A 360 -7.54 -14.31 14.20
CA ILE A 360 -8.56 -15.00 13.40
C ILE A 360 -9.75 -15.38 14.29
N LYS A 361 -9.48 -16.07 15.40
CA LYS A 361 -10.53 -16.46 16.34
C LYS A 361 -11.31 -15.28 16.92
N ALA A 362 -10.70 -14.12 17.07
CA ALA A 362 -11.37 -12.91 17.53
C ALA A 362 -12.24 -12.31 16.41
N LEU A 363 -11.73 -12.25 15.17
CA LEU A 363 -12.42 -11.76 13.99
C LEU A 363 -13.67 -12.59 13.65
N ASP A 364 -13.61 -13.91 13.77
CA ASP A 364 -14.75 -14.81 13.54
C ASP A 364 -15.87 -14.67 14.57
N ARG A 365 -15.62 -14.01 15.70
CA ARG A 365 -16.57 -13.86 16.82
C ARG A 365 -17.07 -12.44 17.02
N LEU A 366 -16.55 -11.52 16.25
CA LEU A 366 -16.97 -10.11 16.27
C LEU A 366 -18.09 -9.86 15.28
#